data_11bc7b120fe3897fe51d85205a308012
#
_entry.id   11bc7b120fe3897fe51d85205a308012
#
_cell.length_a   1.000
_cell.length_b   1.000
_cell.length_c   1.000
_cell.angle_alpha   90.00
_cell.angle_beta   90.00
_cell.angle_gamma   90.00
#
_symmetry.space_group_name_H-M   'P 1'
#
loop_
_entity.id
_entity.type
_entity.pdbx_description
1 polymer ?
#
loop_
_entity_poly.entity_id
_entity_poly.type
_entity_poly.pdbx_seq_one_letter_code
_entity_poly.pdbx_strand_id
1 'polypeptide(L)'
;MDKILRIDMGAEGGPATKVEPMGAYAGHGGRGLTSAVISREVPPLCHPLGADNKLVIAPGLLSGTSAANSGRISVGCKSPLTGTIKESNSGGQASQVLAKLGYAAVILEGVPEDDNLYKVFIDTDGVTVTADDSLRMLGNYDLVEKMKQEHGDKICCISIGTAGEMKMPVASVAFTDMDLHPARHAGRGGPGAVMGSKGVKVIVIDETGTEMRKPKDREKFIGAAKEFAAGLRKHPVTGEALAAYGTNVLTNIINEAGGYPTRNFAGGRFEDCAAISGETEAETETARGGKATHGCHRGCIMQCSGIYMDKDGNYLTKQPEYETIWAHGGNCGISDLDAIAQIDRLDDDYGMDTIEMGATIGVAMEAGVAKFGDAEAAINLVHEVGKGTNLGRILGGGAAVTGKVFGVEHVPVVKGQSMPAYDPRTIQGIGVTYATSTMGADHTAGYAVATNILKVGGFVDPLKPEGQIELSRNLQIATAAVDSTGMCLFIAFAVLDQPETFQALIDMLNAFYGLEMTADDVTALGKQILDMELDFNRRAGFTKEHDRLPEYFKKEPLPPHNITFGVSDNELDRVFDW
;
A
#
# COMPACT_ATOMS: atom_id res chain seq x y z
N MET A 1 16.92 11.58 -11.24
CA MET A 1 16.90 10.14 -11.55
C MET A 1 16.91 10.02 -13.06
N ASP A 2 17.88 9.34 -13.58
CA ASP A 2 18.11 9.24 -15.02
C ASP A 2 18.51 7.83 -15.46
N LYS A 3 18.61 6.90 -14.50
CA LYS A 3 19.06 5.52 -14.71
C LYS A 3 18.13 4.50 -14.05
N ILE A 4 18.04 3.33 -14.67
CA ILE A 4 17.33 2.15 -14.19
C ILE A 4 18.38 1.07 -13.86
N LEU A 5 18.26 0.46 -12.69
CA LEU A 5 19.00 -0.72 -12.31
C LEU A 5 18.17 -1.96 -12.65
N ARG A 6 18.70 -2.83 -13.50
CA ARG A 6 18.13 -4.17 -13.75
C ARG A 6 18.98 -5.23 -13.06
N ILE A 7 18.31 -6.16 -12.43
CA ILE A 7 18.93 -7.34 -11.79
C ILE A 7 18.24 -8.56 -12.36
N ASP A 8 18.90 -9.20 -13.31
CA ASP A 8 18.43 -10.44 -13.92
C ASP A 8 18.91 -11.63 -13.08
N MET A 9 17.96 -12.23 -12.35
CA MET A 9 18.21 -13.38 -11.49
C MET A 9 18.30 -14.69 -12.25
N GLY A 10 17.85 -14.72 -13.52
CA GLY A 10 17.87 -15.89 -14.40
C GLY A 10 18.99 -15.87 -15.43
N ALA A 11 19.98 -14.97 -15.30
CA ALA A 11 21.07 -14.90 -16.25
C ALA A 11 21.97 -16.15 -16.18
N GLU A 12 22.50 -16.56 -17.35
CA GLU A 12 23.43 -17.71 -17.44
C GLU A 12 24.68 -17.47 -16.58
N GLY A 13 24.96 -18.38 -15.69
CA GLY A 13 26.10 -18.29 -14.76
C GLY A 13 25.82 -17.55 -13.46
N GLY A 14 24.59 -17.14 -13.19
CA GLY A 14 24.13 -16.51 -11.95
C GLY A 14 23.64 -15.07 -12.16
N PRO A 15 23.15 -14.40 -11.09
CA PRO A 15 22.55 -13.07 -11.18
C PRO A 15 23.46 -12.03 -11.85
N ALA A 16 22.89 -11.27 -12.79
CA ALA A 16 23.59 -10.21 -13.53
C ALA A 16 22.95 -8.84 -13.29
N THR A 17 23.78 -7.82 -13.18
CA THR A 17 23.32 -6.44 -12.99
C THR A 17 23.62 -5.57 -14.21
N LYS A 18 22.70 -4.69 -14.57
CA LYS A 18 22.85 -3.71 -15.64
C LYS A 18 22.27 -2.38 -15.22
N VAL A 19 23.04 -1.32 -15.39
CA VAL A 19 22.55 0.05 -15.26
C VAL A 19 22.35 0.64 -16.65
N GLU A 20 21.18 1.17 -16.93
CA GLU A 20 20.83 1.75 -18.21
C GLU A 20 20.10 3.09 -18.06
N PRO A 21 20.13 3.98 -19.06
CA PRO A 21 19.35 5.22 -19.04
C PRO A 21 17.86 4.90 -19.11
N MET A 22 17.03 5.84 -18.63
CA MET A 22 15.56 5.67 -18.64
C MET A 22 14.97 5.46 -20.04
N GLY A 23 15.60 6.00 -21.10
CA GLY A 23 15.16 5.79 -22.48
C GLY A 23 13.68 6.13 -22.68
N ALA A 24 12.89 5.14 -23.10
CA ALA A 24 11.45 5.29 -23.34
C ALA A 24 10.60 5.55 -22.08
N TYR A 25 11.20 5.46 -20.89
CA TYR A 25 10.54 5.71 -19.60
C TYR A 25 10.83 7.11 -19.04
N ALA A 26 11.56 7.95 -19.78
CA ALA A 26 11.90 9.31 -19.36
C ALA A 26 10.62 10.12 -19.03
N GLY A 27 10.66 10.84 -17.90
CA GLY A 27 9.51 11.61 -17.40
C GLY A 27 8.52 10.81 -16.51
N HIS A 28 8.70 9.50 -16.37
CA HIS A 28 7.90 8.69 -15.46
C HIS A 28 8.60 8.53 -14.09
N GLY A 29 7.80 8.39 -13.03
CA GLY A 29 8.23 8.05 -11.67
C GLY A 29 7.13 7.29 -10.95
N GLY A 30 7.41 6.68 -9.81
CA GLY A 30 6.44 5.98 -8.99
C GLY A 30 5.53 5.04 -9.79
N ARG A 31 4.21 5.16 -9.58
CA ARG A 31 3.18 4.36 -10.27
C ARG A 31 3.25 4.48 -11.79
N GLY A 32 3.46 5.68 -12.31
CA GLY A 32 3.57 5.87 -13.76
C GLY A 32 4.73 5.08 -14.37
N LEU A 33 5.86 4.97 -13.67
CA LEU A 33 7.00 4.18 -14.13
C LEU A 33 6.75 2.68 -13.98
N THR A 34 6.23 2.23 -12.84
CA THR A 34 5.94 0.80 -12.66
C THR A 34 4.91 0.30 -13.66
N SER A 35 3.82 1.06 -13.88
CA SER A 35 2.78 0.71 -14.86
C SER A 35 3.32 0.71 -16.29
N ALA A 36 4.19 1.68 -16.66
CA ALA A 36 4.80 1.72 -17.98
C ALA A 36 5.73 0.52 -18.25
N VAL A 37 6.57 0.13 -17.27
CA VAL A 37 7.45 -1.02 -17.42
C VAL A 37 6.64 -2.32 -17.52
N ILE A 38 5.69 -2.55 -16.61
CA ILE A 38 4.89 -3.78 -16.61
C ILE A 38 4.06 -3.90 -17.88
N SER A 39 3.40 -2.83 -18.32
CA SER A 39 2.56 -2.87 -19.53
C SER A 39 3.35 -3.14 -20.81
N ARG A 40 4.61 -2.71 -20.88
CA ARG A 40 5.45 -2.85 -22.07
C ARG A 40 6.28 -4.13 -22.09
N GLU A 41 6.74 -4.60 -20.92
CA GLU A 41 7.75 -5.65 -20.84
C GLU A 41 7.23 -6.98 -20.28
N VAL A 42 6.09 -6.99 -19.58
CA VAL A 42 5.53 -8.21 -18.99
C VAL A 42 4.42 -8.76 -19.88
N PRO A 43 4.53 -10.00 -20.37
CA PRO A 43 3.43 -10.65 -21.08
C PRO A 43 2.21 -10.77 -20.17
N PRO A 44 1.03 -10.23 -20.53
CA PRO A 44 -0.12 -10.19 -19.64
C PRO A 44 -0.62 -11.57 -19.20
N LEU A 45 -0.36 -12.61 -19.98
CA LEU A 45 -0.74 -14.00 -19.69
C LEU A 45 0.36 -14.81 -18.99
N CYS A 46 1.51 -14.21 -18.64
CA CYS A 46 2.58 -14.92 -17.94
C CYS A 46 2.10 -15.39 -16.55
N HIS A 47 2.74 -16.42 -16.03
CA HIS A 47 2.55 -16.83 -14.65
C HIS A 47 3.11 -15.74 -13.71
N PRO A 48 2.35 -15.25 -12.70
CA PRO A 48 2.80 -14.14 -11.85
C PRO A 48 4.11 -14.39 -11.09
N LEU A 49 4.43 -15.64 -10.80
CA LEU A 49 5.69 -16.04 -10.13
C LEU A 49 6.73 -16.58 -11.12
N GLY A 50 6.47 -16.50 -12.44
CA GLY A 50 7.37 -16.97 -13.49
C GLY A 50 8.47 -15.97 -13.86
N ALA A 51 9.39 -16.41 -14.71
CA ALA A 51 10.54 -15.62 -15.17
C ALA A 51 10.14 -14.35 -15.93
N ASP A 52 9.03 -14.41 -16.68
CA ASP A 52 8.56 -13.29 -17.51
C ASP A 52 7.94 -12.13 -16.71
N ASN A 53 7.49 -12.39 -15.46
CA ASN A 53 7.04 -11.32 -14.59
C ASN A 53 8.24 -10.55 -14.01
N LYS A 54 8.02 -9.29 -13.68
CA LYS A 54 9.03 -8.39 -13.09
C LYS A 54 8.51 -7.80 -11.79
N LEU A 55 9.44 -7.46 -10.89
CA LEU A 55 9.16 -6.59 -9.75
C LEU A 55 9.88 -5.27 -10.00
N VAL A 56 9.12 -4.18 -10.08
CA VAL A 56 9.63 -2.83 -10.35
C VAL A 56 9.47 -1.98 -9.09
N ILE A 57 10.57 -1.53 -8.52
CA ILE A 57 10.61 -0.69 -7.32
C ILE A 57 11.02 0.71 -7.77
N ALA A 58 10.11 1.69 -7.71
CA ALA A 58 10.29 3.01 -8.30
C ALA A 58 10.01 4.16 -7.31
N PRO A 59 11.02 4.98 -6.98
CA PRO A 59 10.81 6.29 -6.35
C PRO A 59 9.96 7.20 -7.22
N GLY A 60 9.21 8.11 -6.57
CA GLY A 60 8.45 9.10 -7.33
C GLY A 60 9.29 10.29 -7.82
N LEU A 61 8.68 11.13 -8.67
CA LEU A 61 9.35 12.24 -9.33
C LEU A 61 10.01 13.24 -8.37
N LEU A 62 9.42 13.49 -7.20
CA LEU A 62 9.93 14.42 -6.19
C LEU A 62 10.73 13.75 -5.06
N SER A 63 10.92 12.43 -5.10
CA SER A 63 11.74 11.71 -4.13
C SER A 63 13.22 12.15 -4.20
N GLY A 64 13.92 12.14 -3.07
CA GLY A 64 15.30 12.60 -2.96
C GLY A 64 15.46 14.12 -2.96
N THR A 65 14.35 14.87 -2.80
CA THR A 65 14.33 16.34 -2.73
C THR A 65 13.98 16.84 -1.32
N SER A 66 13.90 18.16 -1.15
CA SER A 66 13.43 18.79 0.10
C SER A 66 11.91 19.02 0.14
N ALA A 67 11.14 18.50 -0.82
CA ALA A 67 9.69 18.57 -0.78
C ALA A 67 9.14 17.75 0.39
N ALA A 68 8.26 18.35 1.18
CA ALA A 68 7.63 17.66 2.30
C ALA A 68 6.76 16.49 1.81
N ASN A 69 6.76 15.37 2.56
CA ASN A 69 5.94 14.18 2.27
C ASN A 69 6.20 13.50 0.92
N SER A 70 7.41 13.63 0.35
CA SER A 70 7.80 13.08 -0.97
C SER A 70 8.55 11.74 -0.90
N GLY A 71 8.45 11.00 0.19
CA GLY A 71 9.21 9.77 0.42
C GLY A 71 8.46 8.48 0.06
N ARG A 72 7.39 8.53 -0.76
CA ARG A 72 6.68 7.31 -1.17
C ARG A 72 7.40 6.60 -2.30
N ILE A 73 7.26 5.26 -2.30
CA ILE A 73 7.83 4.37 -3.30
C ILE A 73 6.75 3.43 -3.82
N SER A 74 6.75 3.19 -5.12
CA SER A 74 5.84 2.28 -5.79
C SER A 74 6.53 0.95 -6.10
N VAL A 75 5.82 -0.15 -5.85
CA VAL A 75 6.25 -1.52 -6.18
C VAL A 75 5.24 -2.10 -7.16
N GLY A 76 5.66 -2.31 -8.41
CA GLY A 76 4.79 -2.78 -9.50
C GLY A 76 5.13 -4.19 -9.98
N CYS A 77 4.10 -4.95 -10.33
CA CYS A 77 4.23 -6.31 -10.90
C CYS A 77 2.92 -6.76 -11.54
N LYS A 78 2.91 -7.91 -12.19
CA LYS A 78 1.67 -8.68 -12.35
C LYS A 78 1.38 -9.38 -11.03
N SER A 79 0.19 -9.16 -10.46
CA SER A 79 -0.18 -9.64 -9.14
C SER A 79 -0.42 -11.15 -9.10
N PRO A 80 0.18 -11.89 -8.16
CA PRO A 80 -0.18 -13.28 -7.90
C PRO A 80 -1.52 -13.45 -7.17
N LEU A 81 -2.03 -12.39 -6.52
CA LEU A 81 -3.31 -12.40 -5.83
C LEU A 81 -4.47 -12.14 -6.80
N THR A 82 -4.33 -11.15 -7.67
CA THR A 82 -5.44 -10.68 -8.54
C THR A 82 -5.31 -11.12 -9.99
N GLY A 83 -4.10 -11.42 -10.47
CA GLY A 83 -3.83 -11.67 -11.89
C GLY A 83 -3.78 -10.42 -12.76
N THR A 84 -4.13 -9.25 -12.22
CA THR A 84 -4.09 -7.94 -12.88
C THR A 84 -2.69 -7.32 -12.83
N ILE A 85 -2.51 -6.18 -13.52
CA ILE A 85 -1.42 -5.26 -13.18
C ILE A 85 -1.62 -4.76 -11.74
N LYS A 86 -0.52 -4.58 -11.02
CA LYS A 86 -0.57 -4.11 -9.63
C LYS A 86 0.53 -3.10 -9.37
N GLU A 87 0.17 -2.05 -8.69
CA GLU A 87 1.07 -1.18 -7.95
C GLU A 87 0.70 -1.21 -6.48
N SER A 88 1.68 -1.24 -5.60
CA SER A 88 1.51 -1.13 -4.17
C SER A 88 2.49 -0.08 -3.64
N ASN A 89 2.02 0.81 -2.78
CA ASN A 89 2.76 2.01 -2.38
C ASN A 89 3.17 1.94 -0.91
N SER A 90 4.42 2.32 -0.61
CA SER A 90 4.94 2.32 0.76
C SER A 90 5.63 3.64 1.13
N GLY A 91 5.70 3.91 2.43
CA GLY A 91 6.64 4.85 3.02
C GLY A 91 8.03 4.24 3.21
N GLY A 92 8.79 4.74 4.19
CA GLY A 92 10.14 4.26 4.48
C GLY A 92 11.24 5.10 3.83
N GLN A 93 12.50 4.74 4.06
CA GLN A 93 13.65 5.55 3.65
C GLN A 93 14.13 5.26 2.22
N ALA A 94 13.83 4.07 1.69
CA ALA A 94 14.40 3.59 0.43
C ALA A 94 14.12 4.50 -0.77
N SER A 95 12.91 5.11 -0.84
CA SER A 95 12.56 6.04 -1.92
C SER A 95 13.53 7.22 -2.00
N GLN A 96 13.79 7.84 -0.85
CA GLN A 96 14.68 9.00 -0.75
C GLN A 96 16.11 8.63 -1.14
N VAL A 97 16.59 7.47 -0.67
CA VAL A 97 17.99 7.05 -0.89
C VAL A 97 18.21 6.61 -2.33
N LEU A 98 17.34 5.77 -2.90
CA LEU A 98 17.43 5.37 -4.31
C LEU A 98 17.41 6.57 -5.25
N ALA A 99 16.52 7.54 -4.99
CA ALA A 99 16.44 8.76 -5.79
C ALA A 99 17.73 9.60 -5.70
N LYS A 100 18.35 9.71 -4.51
CA LYS A 100 19.65 10.39 -4.33
C LYS A 100 20.79 9.68 -5.04
N LEU A 101 20.78 8.34 -5.09
CA LEU A 101 21.73 7.54 -5.88
C LEU A 101 21.48 7.65 -7.39
N GLY A 102 20.41 8.34 -7.82
CA GLY A 102 20.07 8.58 -9.22
C GLY A 102 19.23 7.50 -9.87
N TYR A 103 18.82 6.47 -9.13
CA TYR A 103 17.97 5.40 -9.67
C TYR A 103 16.50 5.84 -9.75
N ALA A 104 15.92 5.72 -10.94
CA ALA A 104 14.48 5.90 -11.17
C ALA A 104 13.69 4.62 -10.89
N ALA A 105 14.34 3.47 -11.06
CA ALA A 105 13.80 2.18 -10.67
C ALA A 105 14.91 1.16 -10.40
N VAL A 106 14.58 0.16 -9.57
CA VAL A 106 15.24 -1.14 -9.46
C VAL A 106 14.26 -2.17 -9.99
N ILE A 107 14.68 -2.96 -10.98
CA ILE A 107 13.85 -3.98 -11.63
C ILE A 107 14.48 -5.36 -11.37
N LEU A 108 13.74 -6.22 -10.68
CA LEU A 108 14.07 -7.63 -10.54
C LEU A 108 13.37 -8.43 -11.64
N GLU A 109 14.13 -9.19 -12.42
CA GLU A 109 13.62 -9.99 -13.54
C GLU A 109 14.29 -11.38 -13.56
N GLY A 110 13.80 -12.29 -14.39
CA GLY A 110 14.25 -13.68 -14.38
C GLY A 110 13.82 -14.46 -13.14
N VAL A 111 14.31 -15.67 -13.00
CA VAL A 111 14.16 -16.55 -11.81
C VAL A 111 15.47 -17.32 -11.68
N PRO A 112 16.10 -17.40 -10.51
CA PRO A 112 17.34 -18.14 -10.36
C PRO A 112 17.16 -19.64 -10.66
N GLU A 113 18.18 -20.28 -11.21
CA GLU A 113 18.18 -21.72 -11.50
C GLU A 113 18.35 -22.58 -10.24
N ASP A 114 18.88 -21.98 -9.18
CA ASP A 114 19.10 -22.63 -7.88
C ASP A 114 18.05 -22.20 -6.85
N ASP A 115 18.12 -22.81 -5.66
CA ASP A 115 17.25 -22.50 -4.52
C ASP A 115 17.88 -21.49 -3.54
N ASN A 116 19.00 -20.85 -3.91
CA ASN A 116 19.68 -19.89 -3.05
C ASN A 116 18.79 -18.67 -2.79
N LEU A 117 18.96 -18.08 -1.61
CA LEU A 117 18.48 -16.73 -1.33
C LEU A 117 19.59 -15.74 -1.60
N TYR A 118 19.20 -14.57 -2.11
CA TYR A 118 20.12 -13.53 -2.51
C TYR A 118 19.92 -12.25 -1.70
N LYS A 119 21.05 -11.64 -1.32
CA LYS A 119 21.16 -10.28 -0.80
C LYS A 119 21.68 -9.37 -1.92
N VAL A 120 20.98 -8.25 -2.14
CA VAL A 120 21.43 -7.18 -3.02
C VAL A 120 21.95 -6.05 -2.16
N PHE A 121 23.14 -5.54 -2.43
CA PHE A 121 23.71 -4.36 -1.78
C PHE A 121 23.92 -3.24 -2.80
N ILE A 122 23.43 -2.05 -2.50
CA ILE A 122 23.49 -0.87 -3.37
C ILE A 122 24.11 0.29 -2.61
N ASP A 123 25.14 0.92 -3.19
CA ASP A 123 25.79 2.12 -2.67
C ASP A 123 26.20 3.07 -3.79
N THR A 124 27.06 4.06 -3.47
CA THR A 124 27.63 5.01 -4.44
C THR A 124 28.62 4.36 -5.40
N ASP A 125 29.24 3.24 -5.03
CA ASP A 125 30.24 2.53 -5.82
C ASP A 125 29.61 1.54 -6.80
N GLY A 126 28.38 1.07 -6.52
CA GLY A 126 27.67 0.19 -7.43
C GLY A 126 26.67 -0.75 -6.78
N VAL A 127 26.57 -1.95 -7.36
CA VAL A 127 25.58 -2.97 -6.96
C VAL A 127 26.26 -4.33 -6.87
N THR A 128 26.05 -5.01 -5.77
CA THR A 128 26.51 -6.39 -5.55
C THR A 128 25.35 -7.30 -5.24
N VAL A 129 25.34 -8.49 -5.86
CA VAL A 129 24.34 -9.55 -5.59
C VAL A 129 25.09 -10.76 -5.05
N THR A 130 24.71 -11.23 -3.87
CA THR A 130 25.40 -12.30 -3.16
C THR A 130 24.40 -13.35 -2.66
N ALA A 131 24.68 -14.63 -2.90
CA ALA A 131 23.93 -15.72 -2.30
C ALA A 131 24.21 -15.78 -0.79
N ASP A 132 23.14 -15.90 0.02
CA ASP A 132 23.24 -16.00 1.47
C ASP A 132 22.06 -16.81 2.05
N ASP A 133 22.24 -18.10 2.16
CA ASP A 133 21.21 -19.00 2.72
C ASP A 133 21.02 -18.86 4.23
N SER A 134 21.91 -18.15 4.93
CA SER A 134 21.72 -17.86 6.36
C SER A 134 20.56 -16.89 6.64
N LEU A 135 19.98 -16.31 5.58
CA LEU A 135 18.81 -15.44 5.64
C LEU A 135 17.48 -16.23 5.57
N ARG A 136 17.57 -17.55 5.28
CA ARG A 136 16.39 -18.40 5.05
C ARG A 136 15.47 -18.44 6.26
N MET A 137 14.17 -18.18 6.00
CA MET A 137 13.09 -18.17 7.01
C MET A 137 13.28 -17.17 8.16
N LEU A 138 14.18 -16.20 8.03
CA LEU A 138 14.20 -15.06 8.95
C LEU A 138 12.94 -14.19 8.73
N GLY A 139 12.32 -13.76 9.83
CA GLY A 139 11.37 -12.67 9.83
C GLY A 139 12.04 -11.34 9.48
N ASN A 140 11.24 -10.33 9.12
CA ASN A 140 11.79 -9.05 8.69
C ASN A 140 12.59 -8.34 9.79
N TYR A 141 12.19 -8.46 11.06
CA TYR A 141 12.90 -7.80 12.17
C TYR A 141 14.28 -8.40 12.42
N ASP A 142 14.38 -9.73 12.50
CA ASP A 142 15.67 -10.41 12.67
C ASP A 142 16.57 -10.19 11.44
N LEU A 143 15.98 -10.17 10.25
CA LEU A 143 16.69 -9.90 9.02
C LEU A 143 17.31 -8.50 9.01
N VAL A 144 16.54 -7.47 9.34
CA VAL A 144 17.02 -6.08 9.36
C VAL A 144 18.08 -5.88 10.45
N GLU A 145 17.88 -6.48 11.63
CA GLU A 145 18.89 -6.43 12.70
C GLU A 145 20.21 -7.06 12.25
N LYS A 146 20.17 -8.19 11.53
CA LYS A 146 21.36 -8.80 10.94
C LYS A 146 22.02 -7.89 9.91
N MET A 147 21.25 -7.25 9.02
CA MET A 147 21.80 -6.30 8.03
C MET A 147 22.45 -5.08 8.72
N LYS A 148 21.85 -4.59 9.80
CA LYS A 148 22.40 -3.52 10.62
C LYS A 148 23.74 -3.90 11.26
N GLN A 149 23.85 -5.12 11.77
CA GLN A 149 25.12 -5.63 12.33
C GLN A 149 26.22 -5.75 11.26
N GLU A 150 25.86 -6.13 10.02
CA GLU A 150 26.81 -6.28 8.91
C GLU A 150 27.24 -4.93 8.30
N HIS A 151 26.32 -3.96 8.17
CA HIS A 151 26.52 -2.74 7.37
C HIS A 151 26.41 -1.43 8.17
N GLY A 152 26.03 -1.49 9.46
CA GLY A 152 25.86 -0.31 10.32
C GLY A 152 24.50 0.36 10.16
N ASP A 153 24.33 1.54 10.78
CA ASP A 153 23.03 2.23 10.92
C ASP A 153 22.66 3.14 9.73
N LYS A 154 23.59 3.35 8.76
CA LYS A 154 23.38 4.24 7.61
C LYS A 154 22.81 3.52 6.39
N ILE A 155 21.98 2.53 6.63
CA ILE A 155 21.34 1.74 5.60
C ILE A 155 19.81 1.93 5.62
N CYS A 156 19.17 1.51 4.56
CA CYS A 156 17.75 1.16 4.55
C CYS A 156 17.58 -0.17 3.84
N CYS A 157 16.56 -0.93 4.25
CA CYS A 157 16.30 -2.25 3.70
C CYS A 157 14.95 -2.30 3.01
N ILE A 158 14.91 -3.06 1.91
CA ILE A 158 13.70 -3.53 1.24
C ILE A 158 13.73 -5.05 1.35
N SER A 159 12.75 -5.68 2.01
CA SER A 159 12.84 -7.09 2.35
C SER A 159 11.52 -7.83 2.23
N ILE A 160 11.59 -9.14 2.30
CA ILE A 160 10.44 -10.03 2.44
C ILE A 160 10.58 -10.91 3.68
N GLY A 161 9.47 -11.11 4.37
CA GLY A 161 9.37 -12.07 5.44
C GLY A 161 9.23 -13.51 4.93
N THR A 162 8.83 -14.40 5.83
CA THR A 162 8.66 -15.83 5.51
C THR A 162 7.55 -16.08 4.49
N ALA A 163 6.46 -15.28 4.51
CA ALA A 163 5.37 -15.41 3.55
C ALA A 163 5.83 -15.14 2.11
N GLY A 164 6.70 -14.13 1.90
CA GLY A 164 7.27 -13.83 0.59
C GLY A 164 8.21 -14.92 0.10
N GLU A 165 9.05 -15.45 0.98
CA GLU A 165 9.95 -16.56 0.69
C GLU A 165 9.18 -17.82 0.28
N MET A 166 8.06 -18.10 0.95
CA MET A 166 7.13 -19.17 0.60
C MET A 166 6.20 -18.85 -0.57
N LYS A 167 6.34 -17.67 -1.19
CA LYS A 167 5.61 -17.21 -2.39
C LYS A 167 4.09 -17.18 -2.21
N MET A 168 3.64 -16.80 -1.00
CA MET A 168 2.21 -16.71 -0.70
C MET A 168 1.60 -15.41 -1.27
N PRO A 169 0.41 -15.47 -1.89
CA PRO A 169 -0.26 -14.29 -2.48
C PRO A 169 -0.54 -13.12 -1.51
N VAL A 170 -0.61 -13.35 -0.20
CA VAL A 170 -0.75 -12.29 0.81
C VAL A 170 0.57 -11.57 1.12
N ALA A 171 1.70 -12.01 0.54
CA ALA A 171 3.01 -11.49 0.92
C ALA A 171 3.26 -10.07 0.42
N SER A 172 3.73 -9.23 1.33
CA SER A 172 4.13 -7.84 1.13
C SER A 172 5.65 -7.67 0.93
N VAL A 173 6.05 -6.49 0.46
CA VAL A 173 7.44 -6.03 0.51
C VAL A 173 7.58 -5.02 1.62
N ALA A 174 8.47 -5.29 2.59
CA ALA A 174 8.75 -4.44 3.73
C ALA A 174 9.82 -3.39 3.40
N PHE A 175 9.69 -2.22 4.00
CA PHE A 175 10.65 -1.10 3.93
C PHE A 175 10.96 -0.62 5.34
N THR A 176 12.23 -0.34 5.61
CA THR A 176 12.61 0.23 6.90
C THR A 176 12.22 1.70 7.00
N ASP A 177 11.72 2.08 8.17
CA ASP A 177 11.45 3.46 8.56
C ASP A 177 12.73 4.19 9.05
N MET A 178 12.55 5.35 9.70
CA MET A 178 13.68 6.17 10.20
C MET A 178 14.45 5.52 11.34
N ASP A 179 13.85 4.59 12.06
CA ASP A 179 14.44 3.87 13.20
C ASP A 179 14.93 2.47 12.81
N LEU A 180 14.98 2.17 11.50
CA LEU A 180 15.32 0.86 10.92
C LEU A 180 14.33 -0.25 11.29
N HIS A 181 13.09 0.06 11.64
CA HIS A 181 12.08 -0.95 11.78
C HIS A 181 11.48 -1.30 10.40
N PRO A 182 11.34 -2.59 10.05
CA PRO A 182 10.74 -3.04 8.78
C PRO A 182 9.20 -2.95 8.84
N ALA A 183 8.69 -1.78 9.19
CA ALA A 183 7.31 -1.54 9.57
C ALA A 183 6.55 -0.68 8.54
N ARG A 184 7.04 -0.59 7.30
CA ARG A 184 6.37 0.08 6.18
C ARG A 184 6.27 -0.90 5.03
N HIS A 185 5.07 -1.16 4.55
CA HIS A 185 4.85 -2.22 3.58
C HIS A 185 4.21 -1.70 2.30
N ALA A 186 4.73 -2.16 1.15
CA ALA A 186 3.96 -2.28 -0.07
C ALA A 186 3.15 -3.57 0.07
N GLY A 187 1.96 -3.44 0.68
CA GLY A 187 1.23 -4.56 1.26
C GLY A 187 0.50 -5.40 0.23
N ARG A 188 -0.32 -4.74 -0.58
CA ARG A 188 -1.41 -5.38 -1.28
C ARG A 188 -1.03 -5.99 -2.63
N GLY A 189 -1.67 -7.12 -2.98
CA GLY A 189 -1.54 -7.78 -4.29
C GLY A 189 -0.39 -8.76 -4.43
N GLY A 190 0.33 -9.09 -3.36
CA GLY A 190 1.34 -10.14 -3.32
C GLY A 190 2.71 -9.79 -3.94
N PRO A 191 3.20 -8.53 -3.91
CA PRO A 191 4.51 -8.20 -4.47
C PRO A 191 5.66 -8.91 -3.75
N GLY A 192 5.49 -9.26 -2.46
CA GLY A 192 6.47 -10.05 -1.72
C GLY A 192 6.65 -11.45 -2.27
N ALA A 193 5.58 -12.08 -2.74
CA ALA A 193 5.66 -13.38 -3.40
C ALA A 193 6.42 -13.29 -4.75
N VAL A 194 6.25 -12.18 -5.47
CA VAL A 194 7.01 -11.92 -6.71
C VAL A 194 8.49 -11.73 -6.39
N MET A 195 8.84 -10.93 -5.37
CA MET A 195 10.24 -10.77 -4.92
C MET A 195 10.84 -12.12 -4.50
N GLY A 196 10.10 -12.93 -3.74
CA GLY A 196 10.51 -14.28 -3.36
C GLY A 196 10.69 -15.22 -4.55
N SER A 197 9.89 -15.07 -5.61
CA SER A 197 10.06 -15.86 -6.85
C SER A 197 11.35 -15.52 -7.59
N LYS A 198 11.92 -14.32 -7.37
CA LYS A 198 13.22 -13.89 -7.89
C LYS A 198 14.38 -14.30 -6.98
N GLY A 199 14.13 -15.03 -5.90
CA GLY A 199 15.16 -15.46 -4.94
C GLY A 199 15.73 -14.32 -4.09
N VAL A 200 15.24 -13.09 -4.20
CA VAL A 200 15.78 -11.94 -3.47
C VAL A 200 15.10 -11.82 -2.11
N LYS A 201 15.89 -11.97 -1.04
CA LYS A 201 15.42 -11.85 0.35
C LYS A 201 15.45 -10.42 0.85
N VAL A 202 16.51 -9.68 0.48
CA VAL A 202 16.70 -8.29 0.94
C VAL A 202 17.51 -7.49 -0.06
N ILE A 203 17.15 -6.22 -0.22
CA ILE A 203 17.94 -5.19 -0.88
C ILE A 203 18.37 -4.21 0.21
N VAL A 204 19.66 -4.14 0.48
CA VAL A 204 20.28 -3.21 1.43
C VAL A 204 20.82 -2.03 0.64
N ILE A 205 20.49 -0.82 1.06
CA ILE A 205 20.90 0.40 0.37
C ILE A 205 21.64 1.28 1.38
N ASP A 206 22.93 1.55 1.13
CA ASP A 206 23.74 2.46 1.94
C ASP A 206 23.51 3.91 1.50
N GLU A 207 23.14 4.78 2.44
CA GLU A 207 22.93 6.20 2.18
C GLU A 207 24.21 7.05 2.28
N THR A 208 25.33 6.45 2.66
CA THR A 208 26.59 7.16 2.85
C THR A 208 27.07 7.82 1.56
N GLY A 209 27.41 9.10 1.64
CA GLY A 209 27.87 9.87 0.47
C GLY A 209 26.78 10.34 -0.48
N THR A 210 25.50 10.04 -0.21
CA THR A 210 24.39 10.52 -1.05
C THR A 210 24.10 12.01 -0.83
N GLU A 211 23.73 12.71 -1.90
CA GLU A 211 23.32 14.12 -1.85
C GLU A 211 21.86 14.28 -2.32
N MET A 212 21.18 15.30 -1.79
CA MET A 212 19.86 15.67 -2.29
C MET A 212 19.92 16.02 -3.78
N ARG A 213 18.88 15.62 -4.50
CA ARG A 213 18.70 15.98 -5.91
C ARG A 213 18.52 17.49 -6.05
N LYS A 214 19.08 18.06 -7.11
CA LYS A 214 19.10 19.52 -7.34
C LYS A 214 18.05 19.89 -8.38
N PRO A 215 17.13 20.83 -8.08
CA PRO A 215 16.15 21.33 -9.04
C PRO A 215 16.82 22.22 -10.11
N LYS A 216 16.21 22.34 -11.28
CA LYS A 216 16.66 23.24 -12.34
C LYS A 216 16.52 24.72 -11.92
N ASP A 217 15.41 25.08 -11.28
CA ASP A 217 15.17 26.39 -10.69
C ASP A 217 15.05 26.25 -9.17
N ARG A 218 16.15 26.47 -8.46
CA ARG A 218 16.21 26.28 -7.01
C ARG A 218 15.33 27.27 -6.25
N GLU A 219 15.27 28.51 -6.69
CA GLU A 219 14.54 29.56 -5.98
C GLU A 219 13.03 29.30 -6.04
N LYS A 220 12.52 29.05 -7.25
CA LYS A 220 11.10 28.69 -7.45
C LYS A 220 10.73 27.40 -6.73
N PHE A 221 11.58 26.38 -6.78
CA PHE A 221 11.33 25.12 -6.08
C PHE A 221 11.20 25.29 -4.57
N ILE A 222 12.10 26.06 -3.94
CA ILE A 222 12.04 26.32 -2.50
C ILE A 222 10.80 27.15 -2.14
N GLY A 223 10.44 28.13 -2.97
CA GLY A 223 9.21 28.92 -2.81
C GLY A 223 7.98 28.03 -2.79
N ALA A 224 7.79 27.24 -3.83
CA ALA A 224 6.67 26.30 -3.96
C ALA A 224 6.64 25.24 -2.85
N ALA A 225 7.80 24.69 -2.46
CA ALA A 225 7.88 23.71 -1.37
C ALA A 225 7.48 24.30 0.00
N LYS A 226 7.79 25.56 0.25
CA LYS A 226 7.33 26.26 1.49
C LYS A 226 5.83 26.50 1.48
N GLU A 227 5.28 26.91 0.35
CA GLU A 227 3.84 27.15 0.17
C GLU A 227 3.04 25.86 0.32
N PHE A 228 3.49 24.79 -0.32
CA PHE A 228 2.94 23.44 -0.16
C PHE A 228 2.95 22.97 1.31
N ALA A 229 4.09 23.07 1.99
CA ALA A 229 4.20 22.69 3.40
C ALA A 229 3.32 23.54 4.32
N ALA A 230 3.15 24.82 4.02
CA ALA A 230 2.24 25.71 4.75
C ALA A 230 0.77 25.29 4.57
N GLY A 231 0.37 24.94 3.36
CA GLY A 231 -0.96 24.42 3.07
C GLY A 231 -1.26 23.14 3.84
N LEU A 232 -0.33 22.17 3.86
CA LEU A 232 -0.49 20.93 4.63
C LEU A 232 -0.67 21.19 6.13
N ARG A 233 0.10 22.13 6.72
CA ARG A 233 -0.01 22.44 8.15
C ARG A 233 -1.28 23.19 8.51
N LYS A 234 -1.82 23.98 7.58
CA LYS A 234 -3.03 24.79 7.80
C LYS A 234 -4.31 23.95 7.74
N HIS A 235 -4.31 22.86 6.99
CA HIS A 235 -5.49 22.02 6.80
C HIS A 235 -5.74 21.15 8.04
N PRO A 236 -6.98 21.10 8.60
CA PRO A 236 -7.26 20.45 9.90
C PRO A 236 -6.95 18.94 9.90
N VAL A 237 -7.17 18.25 8.77
CA VAL A 237 -6.87 16.80 8.68
C VAL A 237 -5.36 16.57 8.68
N THR A 238 -4.62 17.23 7.77
CA THR A 238 -3.18 16.98 7.59
C THR A 238 -2.30 17.67 8.62
N GLY A 239 -2.77 18.76 9.24
CA GLY A 239 -2.01 19.53 10.22
C GLY A 239 -2.29 19.17 11.68
N GLU A 240 -3.46 18.56 11.96
CA GLU A 240 -3.90 18.31 13.34
C GLU A 240 -4.37 16.87 13.56
N ALA A 241 -5.45 16.42 12.89
CA ALA A 241 -6.11 15.16 13.20
C ALA A 241 -5.22 13.94 12.97
N LEU A 242 -4.52 13.88 11.84
CA LEU A 242 -3.60 12.78 11.52
C LEU A 242 -2.39 12.72 12.47
N ALA A 243 -1.90 13.88 12.94
CA ALA A 243 -0.80 13.91 13.90
C ALA A 243 -1.23 13.50 15.32
N ALA A 244 -2.52 13.71 15.67
CA ALA A 244 -3.04 13.42 17.00
C ALA A 244 -3.38 11.93 17.20
N TYR A 245 -3.94 11.28 16.18
CA TYR A 245 -4.55 9.96 16.29
C TYR A 245 -4.15 8.99 15.16
N GLY A 246 -3.20 9.37 14.31
CA GLY A 246 -2.87 8.59 13.12
C GLY A 246 -4.07 8.44 12.19
N THR A 247 -4.05 7.43 11.34
CA THR A 247 -5.19 7.08 10.49
C THR A 247 -6.36 6.50 11.29
N ASN A 248 -6.11 6.03 12.52
CA ASN A 248 -7.13 5.45 13.39
C ASN A 248 -8.15 6.48 13.93
N VAL A 249 -7.94 7.77 13.68
CA VAL A 249 -8.98 8.83 13.83
C VAL A 249 -10.29 8.46 13.12
N LEU A 250 -10.23 7.62 12.10
CA LEU A 250 -11.40 7.19 11.30
C LEU A 250 -12.28 6.16 12.01
N THR A 251 -11.78 5.40 12.97
CA THR A 251 -12.54 4.30 13.60
C THR A 251 -13.89 4.76 14.15
N ASN A 252 -13.91 5.76 15.02
CA ASN A 252 -15.16 6.29 15.56
C ASN A 252 -16.03 6.97 14.49
N ILE A 253 -15.41 7.69 13.54
CA ILE A 253 -16.12 8.43 12.49
C ILE A 253 -16.88 7.46 11.57
N ILE A 254 -16.22 6.42 11.09
CA ILE A 254 -16.81 5.45 10.15
C ILE A 254 -17.81 4.55 10.87
N ASN A 255 -17.53 4.19 12.13
CA ASN A 255 -18.46 3.43 12.95
C ASN A 255 -19.77 4.21 13.19
N GLU A 256 -19.70 5.49 13.53
CA GLU A 256 -20.89 6.33 13.71
C GLU A 256 -21.65 6.52 12.41
N ALA A 257 -20.95 6.64 11.27
CA ALA A 257 -21.56 6.68 9.95
C ALA A 257 -22.25 5.37 9.55
N GLY A 258 -22.05 4.27 10.29
CA GLY A 258 -22.63 2.96 9.97
C GLY A 258 -21.97 2.25 8.79
N GLY A 259 -20.74 2.64 8.45
CA GLY A 259 -19.95 2.10 7.35
C GLY A 259 -18.72 1.29 7.79
N TYR A 260 -18.60 0.96 9.08
CA TYR A 260 -17.50 0.18 9.64
C TYR A 260 -17.78 -1.33 9.54
N PRO A 261 -17.20 -2.04 8.57
CA PRO A 261 -17.54 -3.44 8.36
C PRO A 261 -17.20 -4.27 9.60
N THR A 262 -18.17 -5.06 10.05
CA THR A 262 -18.05 -5.81 11.31
C THR A 262 -18.33 -7.28 11.06
N ARG A 263 -17.51 -8.18 11.64
CA ARG A 263 -17.64 -9.64 11.53
C ARG A 263 -17.89 -10.09 10.08
N ASN A 264 -16.85 -9.93 9.25
CA ASN A 264 -16.86 -10.24 7.83
C ASN A 264 -18.01 -9.53 7.06
N PHE A 265 -18.15 -8.21 7.23
CA PHE A 265 -19.17 -7.38 6.57
C PHE A 265 -20.64 -7.73 6.93
N ALA A 266 -20.88 -8.45 8.02
CA ALA A 266 -22.23 -8.76 8.50
C ALA A 266 -22.93 -7.55 9.13
N GLY A 267 -22.20 -6.55 9.61
CA GLY A 267 -22.72 -5.33 10.24
C GLY A 267 -21.95 -4.09 9.82
N GLY A 268 -22.57 -2.92 9.97
CA GLY A 268 -21.95 -1.60 9.67
C GLY A 268 -21.49 -0.84 10.91
N ARG A 269 -21.67 -1.40 12.10
CA ARG A 269 -21.20 -0.84 13.38
C ARG A 269 -20.65 -1.93 14.28
N PHE A 270 -19.52 -1.65 14.91
CA PHE A 270 -18.90 -2.48 15.93
C PHE A 270 -19.22 -1.91 17.30
N GLU A 271 -19.84 -2.69 18.16
CA GLU A 271 -20.32 -2.27 19.49
C GLU A 271 -19.19 -1.84 20.42
N ASP A 272 -18.02 -2.50 20.34
CA ASP A 272 -16.84 -2.22 21.17
C ASP A 272 -15.81 -1.31 20.47
N CYS A 273 -16.24 -0.57 19.45
CA CYS A 273 -15.40 0.31 18.62
C CYS A 273 -14.52 1.27 19.44
N ALA A 274 -15.06 1.82 20.54
CA ALA A 274 -14.34 2.76 21.40
C ALA A 274 -13.07 2.15 22.01
N ALA A 275 -13.04 0.84 22.27
CA ALA A 275 -11.89 0.16 22.85
C ALA A 275 -10.67 0.09 21.90
N ILE A 276 -10.91 0.24 20.60
CA ILE A 276 -9.88 0.19 19.55
C ILE A 276 -9.81 1.49 18.74
N SER A 277 -10.37 2.58 19.25
CA SER A 277 -10.37 3.88 18.58
C SER A 277 -8.99 4.55 18.62
N GLY A 278 -8.80 5.54 17.76
CA GLY A 278 -7.55 6.32 17.72
C GLY A 278 -7.27 7.07 19.02
N GLU A 279 -8.33 7.50 19.72
CA GLU A 279 -8.23 8.15 21.03
C GLU A 279 -7.68 7.16 22.07
N THR A 280 -8.25 5.94 22.15
CA THR A 280 -7.80 4.90 23.09
C THR A 280 -6.37 4.42 22.76
N GLU A 281 -6.04 4.31 21.47
CA GLU A 281 -4.72 3.94 21.01
C GLU A 281 -3.67 4.98 21.42
N ALA A 282 -3.91 6.29 21.14
CA ALA A 282 -3.01 7.38 21.50
C ALA A 282 -2.81 7.51 23.02
N GLU A 283 -3.87 7.31 23.81
CA GLU A 283 -3.80 7.27 25.29
C GLU A 283 -2.93 6.09 25.75
N THR A 284 -3.12 4.90 25.17
CA THR A 284 -2.38 3.69 25.51
C THR A 284 -0.88 3.85 25.20
N GLU A 285 -0.54 4.34 24.00
CA GLU A 285 0.83 4.61 23.58
C GLU A 285 1.53 5.60 24.52
N THR A 286 0.87 6.72 24.80
CA THR A 286 1.42 7.76 25.68
C THR A 286 1.64 7.24 27.10
N ALA A 287 0.68 6.49 27.63
CA ALA A 287 0.77 5.93 28.98
C ALA A 287 1.92 4.93 29.17
N ARG A 288 2.33 4.26 28.08
CA ARG A 288 3.40 3.25 28.08
C ARG A 288 4.76 3.79 27.63
N GLY A 289 4.89 5.09 27.39
CA GLY A 289 6.14 5.73 26.95
C GLY A 289 6.41 5.63 25.45
N GLY A 290 5.40 5.24 24.66
CA GLY A 290 5.40 5.30 23.22
C GLY A 290 5.14 6.71 22.68
N LYS A 291 4.74 6.82 21.42
CA LYS A 291 4.47 8.10 20.75
C LYS A 291 3.28 7.96 19.83
N ALA A 292 2.33 8.87 19.91
CA ALA A 292 1.22 8.96 18.97
C ALA A 292 1.59 9.69 17.66
N THR A 293 2.82 10.22 17.55
CA THR A 293 3.31 10.93 16.36
C THR A 293 4.68 10.42 15.94
N HIS A 294 4.78 9.95 14.69
CA HIS A 294 6.02 9.48 14.10
C HIS A 294 5.98 9.66 12.57
N GLY A 295 7.09 10.03 11.96
CA GLY A 295 7.18 10.15 10.51
C GLY A 295 7.68 8.85 9.87
N CYS A 296 7.01 8.35 8.86
CA CYS A 296 7.43 7.14 8.15
C CYS A 296 8.72 7.30 7.32
N HIS A 297 9.09 8.55 6.97
CA HIS A 297 10.33 8.88 6.23
C HIS A 297 10.81 10.29 6.59
N ARG A 298 12.08 10.58 6.28
CA ARG A 298 12.64 11.94 6.44
C ARG A 298 11.91 12.93 5.55
N GLY A 299 11.45 14.04 6.15
CA GLY A 299 10.65 15.06 5.47
C GLY A 299 9.13 14.85 5.57
N CYS A 300 8.65 13.83 6.26
CA CYS A 300 7.25 13.71 6.61
C CYS A 300 6.88 14.75 7.67
N ILE A 301 5.96 15.68 7.34
CA ILE A 301 5.49 16.71 8.28
C ILE A 301 4.10 16.40 8.85
N MET A 302 3.36 15.45 8.31
CA MET A 302 2.06 15.00 8.82
C MET A 302 2.19 14.10 10.04
N GLN A 303 3.23 13.24 10.07
CA GLN A 303 3.54 12.36 11.21
C GLN A 303 2.33 11.54 11.70
N CYS A 304 1.61 10.92 10.76
CA CYS A 304 0.39 10.17 11.01
C CYS A 304 0.60 8.74 11.52
N SER A 305 1.78 8.41 12.00
CA SER A 305 2.12 7.13 12.61
C SER A 305 2.60 7.35 14.04
N GLY A 306 2.80 6.26 14.79
CA GLY A 306 3.26 6.30 16.16
C GLY A 306 4.17 5.12 16.50
N ILE A 307 4.44 4.95 17.78
CA ILE A 307 5.20 3.85 18.36
C ILE A 307 4.36 3.20 19.46
N TYR A 308 3.95 1.97 19.22
CA TYR A 308 3.18 1.18 20.18
C TYR A 308 4.11 0.34 21.06
N MET A 309 3.99 0.52 22.37
CA MET A 309 4.77 -0.20 23.38
C MET A 309 3.91 -1.31 24.00
N ASP A 310 4.55 -2.43 24.36
CA ASP A 310 3.90 -3.46 25.14
C ASP A 310 3.61 -3.00 26.59
N LYS A 311 2.99 -3.88 27.39
CA LYS A 311 2.64 -3.59 28.81
C LYS A 311 3.87 -3.39 29.71
N ASP A 312 5.04 -3.87 29.28
CA ASP A 312 6.30 -3.76 30.00
C ASP A 312 7.13 -2.53 29.56
N GLY A 313 6.63 -1.76 28.58
CA GLY A 313 7.27 -0.56 28.05
C GLY A 313 8.36 -0.85 27.02
N ASN A 314 8.34 -2.02 26.37
CA ASN A 314 9.22 -2.34 25.26
C ASN A 314 8.55 -2.01 23.91
N TYR A 315 9.33 -1.68 22.89
CA TYR A 315 8.81 -1.52 21.55
C TYR A 315 8.15 -2.82 21.06
N LEU A 316 6.88 -2.74 20.70
CA LEU A 316 6.17 -3.86 20.11
C LEU A 316 6.10 -3.71 18.59
N THR A 317 5.50 -2.62 18.12
CA THR A 317 5.30 -2.34 16.70
C THR A 317 5.15 -0.84 16.47
N LYS A 318 5.05 -0.41 15.20
CA LYS A 318 4.51 0.92 14.87
C LYS A 318 3.10 1.05 15.42
N GLN A 319 2.57 2.26 15.51
CA GLN A 319 1.13 2.46 15.70
C GLN A 319 0.36 1.69 14.61
N PRO A 320 -0.50 0.72 14.94
CA PRO A 320 -1.36 0.06 13.96
C PRO A 320 -2.23 1.08 13.22
N GLU A 321 -2.23 1.02 11.90
CA GLU A 321 -3.03 1.92 11.06
C GLU A 321 -4.52 1.55 11.12
N TYR A 322 -5.42 2.49 10.82
CA TYR A 322 -6.87 2.27 10.80
C TYR A 322 -7.29 0.98 10.08
N GLU A 323 -6.70 0.71 8.93
CA GLU A 323 -6.99 -0.50 8.16
C GLU A 323 -6.61 -1.78 8.92
N THR A 324 -5.49 -1.78 9.63
CA THR A 324 -5.04 -2.91 10.46
C THR A 324 -5.93 -3.08 11.69
N ILE A 325 -6.25 -1.95 12.38
CA ILE A 325 -7.17 -1.94 13.53
C ILE A 325 -8.53 -2.51 13.13
N TRP A 326 -9.05 -2.09 11.98
CA TRP A 326 -10.29 -2.63 11.46
C TRP A 326 -10.18 -4.12 11.11
N ALA A 327 -9.15 -4.49 10.33
CA ALA A 327 -9.03 -5.82 9.73
C ALA A 327 -8.94 -6.93 10.79
N HIS A 328 -8.12 -6.71 11.83
CA HIS A 328 -7.95 -7.65 12.93
C HIS A 328 -8.87 -7.37 14.13
N GLY A 329 -9.46 -6.16 14.19
CA GLY A 329 -10.43 -5.74 15.21
C GLY A 329 -11.86 -5.98 14.79
N GLY A 330 -12.60 -4.94 14.40
CA GLY A 330 -14.03 -5.02 14.12
C GLY A 330 -14.43 -6.08 13.09
N ASN A 331 -13.63 -6.26 12.03
CA ASN A 331 -13.87 -7.31 11.04
C ASN A 331 -13.78 -8.73 11.62
N CYS A 332 -12.94 -8.95 12.64
CA CYS A 332 -12.81 -10.21 13.36
C CYS A 332 -13.62 -10.23 14.68
N GLY A 333 -14.29 -9.12 15.03
CA GLY A 333 -15.04 -8.98 16.29
C GLY A 333 -14.14 -8.88 17.54
N ILE A 334 -12.89 -8.44 17.38
CA ILE A 334 -11.88 -8.34 18.45
C ILE A 334 -11.79 -6.87 18.90
N SER A 335 -11.87 -6.65 20.23
CA SER A 335 -11.75 -5.32 20.86
C SER A 335 -10.52 -5.18 21.76
N ASP A 336 -9.58 -6.11 21.69
CA ASP A 336 -8.30 -6.09 22.42
C ASP A 336 -7.21 -5.44 21.54
N LEU A 337 -6.86 -4.18 21.88
CA LEU A 337 -5.87 -3.40 21.15
C LEU A 337 -4.46 -4.02 21.23
N ASP A 338 -4.09 -4.65 22.35
CA ASP A 338 -2.80 -5.33 22.48
C ASP A 338 -2.70 -6.57 21.59
N ALA A 339 -3.78 -7.34 21.47
CA ALA A 339 -3.82 -8.47 20.55
C ALA A 339 -3.72 -8.00 19.08
N ILE A 340 -4.38 -6.92 18.72
CA ILE A 340 -4.30 -6.33 17.37
C ILE A 340 -2.87 -5.84 17.09
N ALA A 341 -2.22 -5.15 18.05
CA ALA A 341 -0.84 -4.71 17.91
C ALA A 341 0.15 -5.89 17.80
N GLN A 342 -0.11 -6.99 18.52
CA GLN A 342 0.67 -8.21 18.38
C GLN A 342 0.52 -8.83 16.97
N ILE A 343 -0.70 -8.85 16.43
CA ILE A 343 -0.94 -9.33 15.06
C ILE A 343 -0.25 -8.41 14.03
N ASP A 344 -0.34 -7.09 14.18
CA ASP A 344 0.37 -6.13 13.33
C ASP A 344 1.89 -6.40 13.31
N ARG A 345 2.48 -6.66 14.48
CA ARG A 345 3.89 -7.05 14.58
C ARG A 345 4.21 -8.34 13.84
N LEU A 346 3.33 -9.34 13.92
CA LEU A 346 3.51 -10.62 13.23
C LEU A 346 3.34 -10.48 11.72
N ASP A 347 2.38 -9.69 11.28
CA ASP A 347 2.17 -9.40 9.86
C ASP A 347 3.37 -8.66 9.25
N ASP A 348 3.92 -7.68 9.96
CA ASP A 348 5.15 -7.00 9.57
C ASP A 348 6.35 -7.98 9.51
N ASP A 349 6.50 -8.85 10.52
CA ASP A 349 7.63 -9.77 10.63
C ASP A 349 7.58 -10.88 9.57
N TYR A 350 6.41 -11.49 9.37
CA TYR A 350 6.21 -12.49 8.32
C TYR A 350 6.09 -11.89 6.92
N GLY A 351 5.92 -10.57 6.82
CA GLY A 351 5.81 -9.82 5.58
C GLY A 351 4.49 -10.07 4.88
N MET A 352 3.36 -9.72 5.52
CA MET A 352 2.01 -9.93 5.00
C MET A 352 1.23 -8.62 4.89
N ASP A 353 0.21 -8.60 4.04
CA ASP A 353 -0.80 -7.54 3.93
C ASP A 353 -1.79 -7.66 5.09
N THR A 354 -1.80 -6.71 6.02
CA THR A 354 -2.68 -6.73 7.20
C THR A 354 -4.16 -6.73 6.82
N ILE A 355 -4.54 -6.04 5.74
CA ILE A 355 -5.93 -5.99 5.24
C ILE A 355 -6.35 -7.36 4.71
N GLU A 356 -5.53 -7.96 3.83
CA GLU A 356 -5.83 -9.26 3.26
C GLU A 356 -5.84 -10.36 4.33
N MET A 357 -4.90 -10.29 5.30
CA MET A 357 -4.85 -11.26 6.41
C MET A 357 -6.06 -11.13 7.33
N GLY A 358 -6.44 -9.92 7.74
CA GLY A 358 -7.62 -9.72 8.59
C GLY A 358 -8.91 -10.13 7.88
N ALA A 359 -9.07 -9.79 6.59
CA ALA A 359 -10.20 -10.26 5.79
C ALA A 359 -10.22 -11.81 5.66
N THR A 360 -9.04 -12.41 5.44
CA THR A 360 -8.90 -13.87 5.39
C THR A 360 -9.30 -14.54 6.71
N ILE A 361 -8.87 -13.98 7.85
CA ILE A 361 -9.25 -14.46 9.18
C ILE A 361 -10.75 -14.29 9.41
N GLY A 362 -11.35 -13.16 9.01
CA GLY A 362 -12.80 -12.94 9.07
C GLY A 362 -13.59 -14.00 8.29
N VAL A 363 -13.15 -14.33 7.08
CA VAL A 363 -13.74 -15.42 6.28
C VAL A 363 -13.53 -16.79 6.95
N ALA A 364 -12.36 -17.05 7.53
CA ALA A 364 -12.09 -18.30 8.26
C ALA A 364 -12.97 -18.41 9.53
N MET A 365 -13.22 -17.28 10.22
CA MET A 365 -14.14 -17.24 11.38
C MET A 365 -15.59 -17.50 10.95
N GLU A 366 -16.05 -16.96 9.83
CA GLU A 366 -17.37 -17.26 9.28
C GLU A 366 -17.51 -18.75 8.89
N ALA A 367 -16.43 -19.35 8.42
CA ALA A 367 -16.35 -20.79 8.15
C ALA A 367 -16.34 -21.66 9.42
N GLY A 368 -16.23 -21.05 10.61
CA GLY A 368 -16.16 -21.79 11.88
C GLY A 368 -14.78 -22.35 12.22
N VAL A 369 -13.72 -21.94 11.51
CA VAL A 369 -12.32 -22.31 11.85
C VAL A 369 -11.90 -21.71 13.20
N ALA A 370 -12.39 -20.51 13.50
CA ALA A 370 -12.30 -19.85 14.79
C ALA A 370 -13.59 -19.08 15.06
N LYS A 371 -13.79 -18.62 16.29
CA LYS A 371 -14.96 -17.78 16.62
C LYS A 371 -14.64 -16.31 16.45
N PHE A 372 -15.60 -15.51 16.01
CA PHE A 372 -15.50 -14.06 16.09
C PHE A 372 -15.24 -13.62 17.53
N GLY A 373 -14.28 -12.70 17.71
CA GLY A 373 -13.86 -12.20 19.02
C GLY A 373 -12.76 -13.02 19.70
N ASP A 374 -12.34 -14.14 19.12
CA ASP A 374 -11.27 -14.99 19.69
C ASP A 374 -9.90 -14.47 19.19
N ALA A 375 -9.32 -13.56 19.98
CA ALA A 375 -8.03 -12.94 19.67
C ALA A 375 -6.87 -13.96 19.68
N GLU A 376 -6.86 -14.93 20.60
CA GLU A 376 -5.82 -15.95 20.66
C GLU A 376 -5.85 -16.85 19.43
N ALA A 377 -7.05 -17.27 19.01
CA ALA A 377 -7.20 -18.02 17.77
C ALA A 377 -6.74 -17.23 16.55
N ALA A 378 -7.05 -15.92 16.45
CA ALA A 378 -6.58 -15.06 15.37
C ALA A 378 -5.04 -14.99 15.31
N ILE A 379 -4.37 -14.78 16.45
CA ILE A 379 -2.90 -14.79 16.55
C ILE A 379 -2.34 -16.14 16.07
N ASN A 380 -2.94 -17.25 16.50
CA ASN A 380 -2.50 -18.58 16.08
C ASN A 380 -2.67 -18.82 14.58
N LEU A 381 -3.75 -18.31 13.95
CA LEU A 381 -3.94 -18.39 12.48
C LEU A 381 -2.86 -17.60 11.72
N VAL A 382 -2.45 -16.44 12.22
CA VAL A 382 -1.31 -15.70 11.66
C VAL A 382 -0.01 -16.50 11.77
N HIS A 383 0.24 -17.15 12.89
CA HIS A 383 1.40 -18.03 13.06
C HIS A 383 1.36 -19.25 12.11
N GLU A 384 0.18 -19.81 11.81
CA GLU A 384 0.06 -20.88 10.81
C GLU A 384 0.57 -20.44 9.43
N VAL A 385 0.24 -19.19 9.02
CA VAL A 385 0.75 -18.62 7.77
C VAL A 385 2.26 -18.41 7.83
N GLY A 386 2.77 -17.78 8.89
CA GLY A 386 4.21 -17.54 9.05
C GLY A 386 5.06 -18.82 9.04
N LYS A 387 4.51 -19.94 9.54
CA LYS A 387 5.15 -21.27 9.55
C LYS A 387 4.92 -22.07 8.26
N GLY A 388 3.99 -21.65 7.39
CA GLY A 388 3.69 -22.33 6.13
C GLY A 388 3.08 -23.73 6.29
N THR A 389 2.30 -23.96 7.34
CA THR A 389 1.54 -25.19 7.52
C THR A 389 0.49 -25.37 6.41
N ASN A 390 -0.16 -26.53 6.32
CA ASN A 390 -1.20 -26.74 5.33
C ASN A 390 -2.33 -25.72 5.46
N LEU A 391 -2.79 -25.44 6.69
CA LEU A 391 -3.77 -24.39 6.95
C LEU A 391 -3.19 -23.01 6.59
N GLY A 392 -1.98 -22.73 7.04
CA GLY A 392 -1.29 -21.47 6.77
C GLY A 392 -1.12 -21.19 5.28
N ARG A 393 -0.89 -22.20 4.43
CA ARG A 393 -0.82 -22.05 2.98
C ARG A 393 -2.18 -21.74 2.35
N ILE A 394 -3.28 -22.27 2.92
CA ILE A 394 -4.63 -21.91 2.48
C ILE A 394 -4.90 -20.44 2.82
N LEU A 395 -4.68 -20.04 4.07
CA LEU A 395 -4.85 -18.66 4.55
C LEU A 395 -3.92 -17.69 3.81
N GLY A 396 -2.66 -18.07 3.61
CA GLY A 396 -1.68 -17.31 2.82
C GLY A 396 -2.04 -17.14 1.34
N GLY A 397 -3.04 -17.89 0.86
CA GLY A 397 -3.68 -17.70 -0.45
C GLY A 397 -4.65 -16.52 -0.50
N GLY A 398 -5.00 -15.92 0.64
CA GLY A 398 -5.92 -14.78 0.76
C GLY A 398 -7.39 -15.19 0.97
N ALA A 399 -8.25 -14.18 1.15
CA ALA A 399 -9.66 -14.35 1.47
C ALA A 399 -10.43 -15.15 0.39
N ALA A 400 -10.14 -14.90 -0.89
CA ALA A 400 -10.78 -15.61 -2.01
C ALA A 400 -10.51 -17.13 -1.97
N VAL A 401 -9.25 -17.52 -1.75
CA VAL A 401 -8.86 -18.94 -1.65
C VAL A 401 -9.46 -19.58 -0.41
N THR A 402 -9.39 -18.90 0.71
CA THR A 402 -9.93 -19.37 2.00
C THR A 402 -11.44 -19.60 1.90
N GLY A 403 -12.19 -18.63 1.37
CA GLY A 403 -13.63 -18.77 1.17
C GLY A 403 -13.99 -19.94 0.26
N LYS A 404 -13.24 -20.11 -0.83
CA LYS A 404 -13.45 -21.23 -1.77
C LYS A 404 -13.18 -22.60 -1.13
N VAL A 405 -12.11 -22.71 -0.33
CA VAL A 405 -11.73 -23.99 0.33
C VAL A 405 -12.74 -24.38 1.40
N PHE A 406 -13.21 -23.41 2.19
CA PHE A 406 -14.14 -23.65 3.29
C PHE A 406 -15.63 -23.51 2.93
N GLY A 407 -15.96 -23.15 1.67
CA GLY A 407 -17.34 -23.05 1.20
C GLY A 407 -18.09 -21.85 1.78
N VAL A 408 -17.42 -20.72 2.03
CA VAL A 408 -18.03 -19.49 2.50
C VAL A 408 -18.61 -18.72 1.32
N GLU A 409 -19.84 -18.22 1.45
CA GLU A 409 -20.52 -17.43 0.41
C GLU A 409 -20.18 -15.93 0.52
N HIS A 410 -20.08 -15.39 1.73
CA HIS A 410 -19.74 -13.99 1.99
C HIS A 410 -18.23 -13.75 1.95
N VAL A 411 -17.68 -13.68 0.75
CA VAL A 411 -16.27 -13.39 0.53
C VAL A 411 -16.12 -11.98 -0.03
N PRO A 412 -15.63 -10.99 0.75
CA PRO A 412 -15.59 -9.58 0.37
C PRO A 412 -14.39 -9.28 -0.53
N VAL A 413 -14.38 -9.76 -1.77
CA VAL A 413 -13.27 -9.60 -2.71
C VAL A 413 -13.73 -9.07 -4.07
N VAL A 414 -12.87 -8.28 -4.73
CA VAL A 414 -13.00 -7.96 -6.16
C VAL A 414 -11.70 -8.32 -6.86
N LYS A 415 -11.79 -9.01 -7.97
CA LYS A 415 -10.62 -9.52 -8.71
C LYS A 415 -9.64 -10.29 -7.79
N GLY A 416 -10.14 -10.97 -6.76
CA GLY A 416 -9.35 -11.77 -5.81
C GLY A 416 -8.73 -11.00 -4.63
N GLN A 417 -8.78 -9.66 -4.59
CA GLN A 417 -8.28 -8.85 -3.49
C GLN A 417 -9.41 -8.44 -2.54
N SER A 418 -9.19 -8.57 -1.24
CA SER A 418 -10.19 -8.25 -0.21
C SER A 418 -10.52 -6.75 -0.15
N MET A 419 -11.74 -6.43 0.27
CA MET A 419 -12.19 -5.06 0.50
C MET A 419 -11.61 -4.52 1.80
N PRO A 420 -11.15 -3.26 1.80
CA PRO A 420 -10.73 -2.53 3.00
C PRO A 420 -11.90 -2.10 3.92
N ALA A 421 -11.57 -1.27 4.91
CA ALA A 421 -12.34 -0.91 6.09
C ALA A 421 -13.58 -0.03 5.87
N TYR A 422 -14.23 -0.12 4.72
CA TYR A 422 -15.40 0.72 4.39
C TYR A 422 -16.46 -0.12 3.69
N ASP A 423 -17.67 -0.16 4.26
CA ASP A 423 -18.76 -0.95 3.66
C ASP A 423 -19.35 -0.21 2.45
N PRO A 424 -19.35 -0.84 1.26
CA PRO A 424 -19.83 -0.22 0.03
C PRO A 424 -21.33 0.06 0.02
N ARG A 425 -22.10 -0.56 0.91
CA ARG A 425 -23.55 -0.31 1.04
C ARG A 425 -23.81 1.05 1.68
N THR A 426 -22.95 1.48 2.62
CA THR A 426 -23.07 2.77 3.32
C THR A 426 -22.22 3.86 2.67
N ILE A 427 -21.10 3.52 2.04
CA ILE A 427 -20.20 4.46 1.38
C ILE A 427 -20.11 4.05 -0.10
N GLN A 428 -21.14 4.42 -0.88
CA GLN A 428 -21.28 3.90 -2.23
C GLN A 428 -20.19 4.34 -3.20
N GLY A 429 -19.57 5.50 -2.98
CA GLY A 429 -18.45 5.96 -3.79
C GLY A 429 -17.20 5.07 -3.66
N ILE A 430 -16.94 4.55 -2.45
CA ILE A 430 -15.84 3.59 -2.27
C ILE A 430 -16.20 2.23 -2.90
N GLY A 431 -17.47 1.86 -2.91
CA GLY A 431 -17.95 0.67 -3.61
C GLY A 431 -17.69 0.72 -5.11
N VAL A 432 -17.87 1.89 -5.75
CA VAL A 432 -17.47 2.11 -7.15
C VAL A 432 -15.97 1.90 -7.32
N THR A 433 -15.16 2.47 -6.43
CA THR A 433 -13.70 2.31 -6.47
C THR A 433 -13.29 0.84 -6.32
N TYR A 434 -13.88 0.10 -5.38
CA TYR A 434 -13.59 -1.32 -5.19
C TYR A 434 -13.92 -2.16 -6.44
N ALA A 435 -15.07 -1.88 -7.05
CA ALA A 435 -15.51 -2.59 -8.25
C ALA A 435 -14.58 -2.34 -9.45
N THR A 436 -14.19 -1.08 -9.67
CA THR A 436 -13.61 -0.62 -10.93
C THR A 436 -12.10 -0.41 -10.92
N SER A 437 -11.46 -0.36 -9.74
CA SER A 437 -10.00 -0.26 -9.64
C SER A 437 -9.31 -1.30 -10.53
N THR A 438 -8.28 -0.86 -11.25
CA THR A 438 -7.47 -1.70 -12.14
C THR A 438 -6.73 -2.82 -11.40
N MET A 439 -6.64 -2.73 -10.05
CA MET A 439 -5.77 -3.54 -9.20
C MET A 439 -6.52 -4.43 -8.20
N GLY A 440 -7.83 -4.61 -8.37
CA GLY A 440 -8.71 -5.26 -7.38
C GLY A 440 -9.25 -4.27 -6.35
N ALA A 441 -9.99 -4.74 -5.35
CA ALA A 441 -10.56 -3.85 -4.33
C ALA A 441 -9.44 -3.11 -3.58
N ASP A 442 -9.41 -1.80 -3.74
CA ASP A 442 -8.39 -0.95 -3.11
C ASP A 442 -8.98 0.43 -2.78
N HIS A 443 -8.96 0.82 -1.49
CA HIS A 443 -9.49 2.10 -1.06
C HIS A 443 -8.63 3.27 -1.51
N THR A 444 -7.31 3.08 -1.59
CA THR A 444 -6.37 4.14 -1.97
C THR A 444 -6.41 4.44 -3.46
N ALA A 445 -6.94 3.55 -4.30
CA ALA A 445 -7.05 3.80 -5.74
C ALA A 445 -7.92 5.03 -6.06
N GLY A 446 -8.96 5.29 -5.23
CA GLY A 446 -9.81 6.48 -5.34
C GLY A 446 -10.60 6.67 -4.05
N TYR A 447 -10.01 7.38 -3.09
CA TYR A 447 -10.46 7.48 -1.71
C TYR A 447 -11.74 8.33 -1.55
N ALA A 448 -12.88 7.81 -2.01
CA ALA A 448 -14.18 8.48 -1.98
C ALA A 448 -14.66 8.84 -0.56
N VAL A 449 -14.12 8.18 0.47
CA VAL A 449 -14.43 8.47 1.89
C VAL A 449 -14.16 9.93 2.25
N ALA A 450 -13.13 10.54 1.64
CA ALA A 450 -12.81 11.94 1.84
C ALA A 450 -14.01 12.85 1.54
N THR A 451 -14.66 12.66 0.41
CA THR A 451 -15.81 13.48 -0.03
C THR A 451 -17.13 12.97 0.56
N ASN A 452 -17.33 11.65 0.63
CA ASN A 452 -18.57 11.07 1.14
C ASN A 452 -18.76 11.31 2.65
N ILE A 453 -17.71 11.15 3.45
CA ILE A 453 -17.80 11.17 4.92
C ILE A 453 -17.15 12.44 5.51
N LEU A 454 -15.91 12.74 5.10
CA LEU A 454 -15.13 13.84 5.69
C LEU A 454 -15.46 15.20 5.07
N LYS A 455 -16.20 15.23 3.97
CA LYS A 455 -16.60 16.44 3.21
C LYS A 455 -15.41 17.25 2.68
N VAL A 456 -14.29 16.57 2.42
CA VAL A 456 -13.10 17.14 1.80
C VAL A 456 -13.26 17.08 0.27
N GLY A 457 -12.95 18.17 -0.41
CA GLY A 457 -13.15 18.31 -1.85
C GLY A 457 -14.63 18.40 -2.26
N GLY A 458 -15.52 18.74 -1.32
CA GLY A 458 -16.97 18.84 -1.53
C GLY A 458 -17.76 17.78 -0.77
N PHE A 459 -19.00 17.51 -1.23
CA PHE A 459 -19.88 16.50 -0.62
C PHE A 459 -20.72 15.78 -1.66
N VAL A 460 -20.70 14.46 -1.62
CA VAL A 460 -21.62 13.56 -2.32
C VAL A 460 -22.23 12.64 -1.28
N ASP A 461 -23.56 12.52 -1.27
CA ASP A 461 -24.29 11.75 -0.25
C ASP A 461 -23.85 10.26 -0.31
N PRO A 462 -23.19 9.73 0.75
CA PRO A 462 -22.63 8.38 0.75
C PRO A 462 -23.66 7.27 0.59
N LEU A 463 -24.93 7.56 0.96
CA LEU A 463 -26.02 6.58 0.96
C LEU A 463 -26.75 6.45 -0.38
N LYS A 464 -26.37 7.28 -1.36
CA LYS A 464 -27.04 7.35 -2.67
C LYS A 464 -26.08 7.01 -3.81
N PRO A 465 -26.56 6.39 -4.90
CA PRO A 465 -25.73 6.07 -6.06
C PRO A 465 -25.37 7.30 -6.93
N GLU A 466 -26.18 8.37 -6.87
CA GLU A 466 -26.01 9.54 -7.72
C GLU A 466 -24.69 10.27 -7.45
N GLY A 467 -23.91 10.54 -8.49
CA GLY A 467 -22.63 11.26 -8.44
C GLY A 467 -21.42 10.41 -8.04
N GLN A 468 -21.63 9.14 -7.62
CA GLN A 468 -20.52 8.30 -7.13
C GLN A 468 -19.56 7.87 -8.25
N ILE A 469 -20.06 7.67 -9.46
CA ILE A 469 -19.24 7.31 -10.64
C ILE A 469 -18.23 8.40 -10.94
N GLU A 470 -18.68 9.64 -11.03
CA GLU A 470 -17.82 10.79 -11.34
C GLU A 470 -16.83 11.04 -10.20
N LEU A 471 -17.29 10.93 -8.95
CA LEU A 471 -16.44 11.06 -7.77
C LEU A 471 -15.30 10.04 -7.81
N SER A 472 -15.63 8.76 -7.91
CA SER A 472 -14.63 7.69 -7.91
C SER A 472 -13.66 7.81 -9.08
N ARG A 473 -14.17 8.06 -10.30
CA ARG A 473 -13.35 8.26 -11.50
C ARG A 473 -12.32 9.37 -11.32
N ASN A 474 -12.76 10.54 -10.87
CA ASN A 474 -11.89 11.70 -10.70
C ASN A 474 -10.82 11.45 -9.64
N LEU A 475 -11.18 10.78 -8.55
CA LEU A 475 -10.24 10.40 -7.51
C LEU A 475 -9.23 9.34 -7.99
N GLN A 476 -9.66 8.36 -8.79
CA GLN A 476 -8.74 7.37 -9.37
C GLN A 476 -7.72 8.02 -10.32
N ILE A 477 -8.15 8.99 -11.13
CA ILE A 477 -7.25 9.77 -11.99
C ILE A 477 -6.25 10.57 -11.14
N ALA A 478 -6.74 11.30 -10.13
CA ALA A 478 -5.91 12.12 -9.26
C ALA A 478 -4.87 11.27 -8.49
N THR A 479 -5.29 10.12 -7.96
CA THR A 479 -4.42 9.22 -7.23
C THR A 479 -3.32 8.64 -8.12
N ALA A 480 -3.65 8.20 -9.34
CA ALA A 480 -2.65 7.69 -10.28
C ALA A 480 -1.56 8.74 -10.60
N ALA A 481 -1.93 10.01 -10.70
CA ALA A 481 -0.99 11.10 -10.87
C ALA A 481 -0.15 11.35 -9.60
N VAL A 482 -0.78 11.41 -8.41
CA VAL A 482 -0.10 11.65 -7.13
C VAL A 482 0.92 10.54 -6.83
N ASP A 483 0.56 9.28 -7.00
CA ASP A 483 1.46 8.12 -6.78
C ASP A 483 2.71 8.17 -7.68
N SER A 484 2.63 8.85 -8.82
CA SER A 484 3.78 9.05 -9.72
C SER A 484 4.76 10.09 -9.20
N THR A 485 4.30 11.02 -8.37
CA THR A 485 5.14 12.10 -7.82
C THR A 485 6.02 11.67 -6.66
N GLY A 486 5.67 10.58 -5.97
CA GLY A 486 6.29 10.15 -4.70
C GLY A 486 5.72 10.88 -3.48
N MET A 487 4.68 11.66 -3.66
CA MET A 487 3.96 12.27 -2.55
C MET A 487 3.09 11.25 -1.81
N CYS A 488 2.93 11.46 -0.52
CA CYS A 488 2.00 10.68 0.29
C CYS A 488 0.56 10.96 -0.14
N LEU A 489 -0.28 9.93 -0.27
CA LEU A 489 -1.70 10.09 -0.64
C LEU A 489 -2.44 11.08 0.28
N PHE A 490 -2.09 11.16 1.54
CA PHE A 490 -2.76 12.05 2.50
C PHE A 490 -2.61 13.54 2.21
N ILE A 491 -1.69 13.95 1.31
CA ILE A 491 -1.66 15.33 0.81
C ILE A 491 -2.98 15.70 0.12
N ALA A 492 -3.71 14.70 -0.39
CA ALA A 492 -4.95 14.89 -1.12
C ALA A 492 -6.00 15.66 -0.29
N PHE A 493 -6.03 15.50 1.04
CA PHE A 493 -6.94 16.27 1.89
C PHE A 493 -6.74 17.78 1.72
N ALA A 494 -5.49 18.26 1.80
CA ALA A 494 -5.20 19.67 1.62
C ALA A 494 -5.28 20.11 0.14
N VAL A 495 -4.87 19.26 -0.78
CA VAL A 495 -4.87 19.56 -2.23
C VAL A 495 -6.31 19.69 -2.78
N LEU A 496 -7.26 18.90 -2.28
CA LEU A 496 -8.66 18.95 -2.71
C LEU A 496 -9.40 20.20 -2.19
N ASP A 497 -9.03 20.69 -1.00
CA ASP A 497 -9.69 21.83 -0.37
C ASP A 497 -9.00 23.18 -0.64
N GLN A 498 -7.71 23.17 -1.01
CA GLN A 498 -6.88 24.37 -1.14
C GLN A 498 -6.24 24.41 -2.54
N PRO A 499 -6.83 25.12 -3.52
CA PRO A 499 -6.28 25.23 -4.88
C PRO A 499 -4.83 25.74 -4.91
N GLU A 500 -4.44 26.61 -3.98
CA GLU A 500 -3.07 27.11 -3.83
C GLU A 500 -2.08 26.01 -3.46
N THR A 501 -2.49 25.03 -2.63
CA THR A 501 -1.66 23.87 -2.26
C THR A 501 -1.49 22.94 -3.46
N PHE A 502 -2.53 22.74 -4.26
CA PHE A 502 -2.43 22.00 -5.52
C PHE A 502 -1.50 22.68 -6.53
N GLN A 503 -1.65 24.01 -6.70
CA GLN A 503 -0.76 24.78 -7.59
C GLN A 503 0.70 24.68 -7.13
N ALA A 504 0.97 24.76 -5.82
CA ALA A 504 2.32 24.63 -5.30
C ALA A 504 2.95 23.26 -5.60
N LEU A 505 2.16 22.15 -5.64
CA LEU A 505 2.65 20.84 -6.08
C LEU A 505 3.08 20.87 -7.56
N ILE A 506 2.28 21.48 -8.43
CA ILE A 506 2.59 21.64 -9.86
C ILE A 506 3.84 22.50 -10.04
N ASP A 507 3.95 23.59 -9.29
CA ASP A 507 5.09 24.50 -9.34
C ASP A 507 6.39 23.85 -8.87
N MET A 508 6.32 22.93 -7.87
CA MET A 508 7.48 22.12 -7.50
C MET A 508 7.96 21.23 -8.65
N LEU A 509 7.05 20.55 -9.36
CA LEU A 509 7.39 19.72 -10.53
C LEU A 509 7.99 20.57 -11.65
N ASN A 510 7.36 21.71 -11.96
CA ASN A 510 7.81 22.64 -12.99
C ASN A 510 9.21 23.18 -12.68
N ALA A 511 9.43 23.66 -11.46
CA ALA A 511 10.72 24.19 -11.05
C ALA A 511 11.82 23.11 -10.99
N PHE A 512 11.45 21.88 -10.59
CA PHE A 512 12.42 20.80 -10.48
C PHE A 512 12.90 20.31 -11.84
N TYR A 513 11.97 20.10 -12.79
CA TYR A 513 12.26 19.52 -14.09
C TYR A 513 12.38 20.56 -15.23
N GLY A 514 12.06 21.84 -14.98
CA GLY A 514 11.99 22.89 -15.99
C GLY A 514 10.85 22.64 -16.98
N LEU A 515 9.67 22.30 -16.46
CA LEU A 515 8.44 22.06 -17.21
C LEU A 515 7.50 23.27 -17.11
N GLU A 516 6.40 23.22 -17.85
CA GLU A 516 5.30 24.18 -17.83
C GLU A 516 3.95 23.45 -17.71
N MET A 517 3.89 22.46 -16.78
CA MET A 517 2.69 21.67 -16.54
C MET A 517 1.59 22.53 -15.93
N THR A 518 0.36 22.20 -16.28
CA THR A 518 -0.89 22.73 -15.76
C THR A 518 -1.67 21.66 -15.00
N ALA A 519 -2.80 22.01 -14.40
CA ALA A 519 -3.73 21.07 -13.78
C ALA A 519 -4.28 20.04 -14.81
N ASP A 520 -4.49 20.47 -16.05
CA ASP A 520 -4.97 19.57 -17.10
C ASP A 520 -3.91 18.52 -17.48
N ASP A 521 -2.62 18.88 -17.43
CA ASP A 521 -1.51 17.94 -17.69
C ASP A 521 -1.41 16.88 -16.58
N VAL A 522 -1.67 17.26 -15.32
CA VAL A 522 -1.74 16.30 -14.19
C VAL A 522 -2.90 15.32 -14.39
N THR A 523 -4.06 15.83 -14.81
CA THR A 523 -5.23 14.99 -15.12
C THR A 523 -4.93 14.06 -16.29
N ALA A 524 -4.30 14.56 -17.36
CA ALA A 524 -3.89 13.76 -18.51
C ALA A 524 -2.90 12.65 -18.13
N LEU A 525 -1.94 12.93 -17.24
CA LEU A 525 -1.02 11.94 -16.71
C LEU A 525 -1.76 10.82 -15.99
N GLY A 526 -2.70 11.13 -15.09
CA GLY A 526 -3.50 10.14 -14.38
C GLY A 526 -4.31 9.24 -15.31
N LYS A 527 -4.96 9.83 -16.33
CA LYS A 527 -5.70 9.08 -17.37
C LYS A 527 -4.77 8.15 -18.15
N GLN A 528 -3.62 8.64 -18.59
CA GLN A 528 -2.64 7.84 -19.33
C GLN A 528 -2.17 6.62 -18.54
N ILE A 529 -1.97 6.76 -17.23
CA ILE A 529 -1.58 5.65 -16.36
C ILE A 529 -2.70 4.62 -16.27
N LEU A 530 -3.93 5.06 -16.01
CA LEU A 530 -5.09 4.17 -15.96
C LEU A 530 -5.35 3.48 -17.29
N ASP A 531 -5.17 4.16 -18.41
CA ASP A 531 -5.30 3.56 -19.76
C ASP A 531 -4.28 2.43 -19.99
N MET A 532 -3.03 2.61 -19.55
CA MET A 532 -2.00 1.57 -19.63
C MET A 532 -2.38 0.35 -18.76
N GLU A 533 -2.90 0.58 -17.57
CA GLU A 533 -3.31 -0.48 -16.63
C GLU A 533 -4.55 -1.23 -17.15
N LEU A 534 -5.54 -0.52 -17.65
CA LEU A 534 -6.75 -1.10 -18.27
C LEU A 534 -6.41 -1.92 -19.52
N ASP A 535 -5.49 -1.43 -20.37
CA ASP A 535 -5.04 -2.17 -21.56
C ASP A 535 -4.32 -3.45 -21.16
N PHE A 536 -3.42 -3.41 -20.16
CA PHE A 536 -2.77 -4.60 -19.65
C PHE A 536 -3.79 -5.63 -19.14
N ASN A 537 -4.75 -5.20 -18.33
CA ASN A 537 -5.77 -6.07 -17.76
C ASN A 537 -6.67 -6.69 -18.83
N ARG A 538 -7.06 -5.89 -19.84
CA ARG A 538 -7.82 -6.41 -20.99
C ARG A 538 -7.05 -7.51 -21.72
N ARG A 539 -5.76 -7.31 -21.98
CA ARG A 539 -4.88 -8.32 -22.59
C ARG A 539 -4.63 -9.53 -21.68
N ALA A 540 -4.74 -9.35 -20.36
CA ALA A 540 -4.70 -10.42 -19.37
C ALA A 540 -6.03 -11.20 -19.24
N GLY A 541 -7.08 -10.81 -19.99
CA GLY A 541 -8.38 -11.49 -20.03
C GLY A 541 -9.46 -10.90 -19.14
N PHE A 542 -9.20 -9.75 -18.49
CA PHE A 542 -10.22 -9.07 -17.70
C PHE A 542 -11.20 -8.30 -18.58
N THR A 543 -12.48 -8.36 -18.22
CA THR A 543 -13.59 -7.68 -18.87
C THR A 543 -14.35 -6.83 -17.85
N LYS A 544 -15.31 -6.02 -18.31
CA LYS A 544 -16.20 -5.24 -17.44
C LYS A 544 -16.98 -6.11 -16.43
N GLU A 545 -17.20 -7.38 -16.73
CA GLU A 545 -17.85 -8.33 -15.81
C GLU A 545 -17.04 -8.61 -14.53
N HIS A 546 -15.73 -8.35 -14.55
CA HIS A 546 -14.89 -8.44 -13.37
C HIS A 546 -14.93 -7.18 -12.48
N ASP A 547 -15.54 -6.08 -12.98
CA ASP A 547 -15.71 -4.82 -12.27
C ASP A 547 -17.03 -4.83 -11.47
N ARG A 548 -17.20 -5.83 -10.61
CA ARG A 548 -18.41 -6.06 -9.82
C ARG A 548 -18.08 -6.33 -8.37
N LEU A 549 -18.91 -5.80 -7.47
CA LEU A 549 -18.93 -6.25 -6.09
C LEU A 549 -19.58 -7.64 -5.98
N PRO A 550 -19.22 -8.45 -4.96
CA PRO A 550 -19.96 -9.66 -4.63
C PRO A 550 -21.47 -9.40 -4.51
N GLU A 551 -22.25 -10.35 -4.98
CA GLU A 551 -23.70 -10.17 -5.19
C GLU A 551 -24.46 -9.82 -3.90
N TYR A 552 -24.01 -10.33 -2.75
CA TYR A 552 -24.68 -10.06 -1.48
C TYR A 552 -24.69 -8.58 -1.10
N PHE A 553 -23.72 -7.76 -1.53
CA PHE A 553 -23.75 -6.30 -1.32
C PHE A 553 -24.92 -5.61 -2.03
N LYS A 554 -25.43 -6.21 -3.09
CA LYS A 554 -26.61 -5.71 -3.83
C LYS A 554 -27.94 -6.28 -3.32
N LYS A 555 -27.90 -7.37 -2.51
CA LYS A 555 -29.10 -8.10 -2.07
C LYS A 555 -29.39 -7.96 -0.58
N GLU A 556 -28.35 -7.83 0.23
CA GLU A 556 -28.46 -7.85 1.68
C GLU A 556 -28.31 -6.44 2.27
N PRO A 557 -29.41 -5.87 2.83
CA PRO A 557 -29.35 -4.54 3.43
C PRO A 557 -28.44 -4.53 4.67
N LEU A 558 -27.61 -3.47 4.81
CA LEU A 558 -26.72 -3.30 5.96
C LEU A 558 -27.37 -2.42 7.04
N PRO A 559 -27.53 -2.90 8.30
CA PRO A 559 -27.87 -2.04 9.43
C PRO A 559 -26.70 -1.06 9.75
N PRO A 560 -26.98 0.17 10.22
CA PRO A 560 -28.29 0.69 10.66
C PRO A 560 -29.14 1.30 9.55
N HIS A 561 -28.59 1.56 8.37
CA HIS A 561 -29.30 2.26 7.29
C HIS A 561 -30.27 1.36 6.51
N ASN A 562 -30.06 0.05 6.57
CA ASN A 562 -30.85 -0.95 5.86
C ASN A 562 -30.93 -0.71 4.35
N ILE A 563 -29.82 -0.35 3.74
CA ILE A 563 -29.65 -0.14 2.30
C ILE A 563 -28.64 -1.11 1.71
N THR A 564 -28.72 -1.31 0.40
CA THR A 564 -27.78 -2.11 -0.39
C THR A 564 -26.94 -1.20 -1.29
N PHE A 565 -25.91 -1.75 -1.92
CA PHE A 565 -25.16 -1.05 -2.95
C PHE A 565 -26.04 -0.80 -4.18
N GLY A 566 -26.28 0.48 -4.49
CA GLY A 566 -27.30 0.91 -5.45
C GLY A 566 -26.78 1.30 -6.83
N VAL A 567 -25.44 1.43 -7.01
CA VAL A 567 -24.86 1.79 -8.31
C VAL A 567 -25.05 0.62 -9.29
N SER A 568 -25.62 0.89 -10.44
CA SER A 568 -25.95 -0.13 -11.43
C SER A 568 -24.71 -0.63 -12.20
N ASP A 569 -24.78 -1.85 -12.73
CA ASP A 569 -23.71 -2.43 -13.55
C ASP A 569 -23.44 -1.59 -14.81
N ASN A 570 -24.49 -1.02 -15.42
CA ASN A 570 -24.35 -0.13 -16.57
C ASN A 570 -23.59 1.17 -16.25
N GLU A 571 -23.68 1.67 -15.03
CA GLU A 571 -22.94 2.83 -14.57
C GLU A 571 -21.49 2.45 -14.28
N LEU A 572 -21.24 1.33 -13.59
CA LEU A 572 -19.88 0.80 -13.37
C LEU A 572 -19.13 0.60 -14.68
N ASP A 573 -19.80 0.09 -15.72
CA ASP A 573 -19.22 -0.11 -17.06
C ASP A 573 -18.73 1.16 -17.73
N ARG A 574 -19.17 2.35 -17.28
CA ARG A 574 -18.85 3.65 -17.84
C ARG A 574 -17.87 4.48 -17.02
N VAL A 575 -17.33 3.94 -15.94
CA VAL A 575 -16.41 4.70 -15.06
C VAL A 575 -15.26 5.29 -15.87
N PHE A 576 -14.70 4.55 -16.82
CA PHE A 576 -13.55 4.98 -17.62
C PHE A 576 -13.90 5.35 -19.08
N ASP A 577 -15.15 5.72 -19.34
CA ASP A 577 -15.56 6.28 -20.63
C ASP A 577 -15.20 7.78 -20.64
N TRP A 578 -13.99 8.16 -21.17
CA TRP A 578 -13.51 9.54 -21.33
C TRP A 578 -13.01 9.86 -22.72
#